data_72b351d0676775a29af3a0b51145b9c9
#
_entry.id   72b351d0676775a29af3a0b51145b9c9
#
_cell.length_a   1.000
_cell.length_b   1.000
_cell.length_c   1.000
_cell.angle_alpha   90.00
_cell.angle_beta   90.00
_cell.angle_gamma   90.00
#
_symmetry.space_group_name_H-M   'P 1'
#
loop_
_entity.id
_entity.type
_entity.pdbx_description
1 polymer ?
#
loop_
_entity_poly.entity_id
_entity_poly.type
_entity_poly.pdbx_seq_one_letter_code
_entity_poly.pdbx_strand_id
1 'polypeptide(L)' 'MRVLLESELGAIIEIKYAPTFRALDEACIKAMAQIKARRYDERLRNEGREDILAYGIAFNRKRCKVVCERL' A
#
# COMPACT_ATOMS: atom_id res chain seq x y z
N MET A 1 2.30 0.95 -8.75
CA MET A 1 3.13 -0.26 -8.61
C MET A 1 2.80 -0.94 -7.29
N ARG A 2 2.73 -2.23 -7.31
CA ARG A 2 2.40 -3.04 -6.13
C ARG A 2 3.57 -3.98 -5.84
N VAL A 3 3.90 -4.11 -4.56
CA VAL A 3 4.92 -5.05 -4.10
C VAL A 3 4.31 -5.91 -2.99
N LEU A 4 4.44 -7.23 -3.10
CA LEU A 4 4.04 -8.18 -2.06
C LEU A 4 5.31 -8.79 -1.46
N LEU A 5 5.44 -8.67 -0.14
CA LEU A 5 6.55 -9.25 0.58
C LEU A 5 6.08 -10.50 1.30
N GLU A 6 6.69 -11.64 0.96
CA GLU A 6 6.37 -12.94 1.52
C GLU A 6 7.39 -13.31 2.59
N SER A 7 7.14 -12.80 3.80
CA SER A 7 7.88 -13.16 5.00
C SER A 7 6.88 -13.72 6.00
N GLU A 8 7.29 -13.99 7.24
CA GLU A 8 6.35 -14.38 8.28
C GLU A 8 5.27 -13.30 8.46
N LEU A 9 5.66 -12.05 8.34
CA LEU A 9 4.76 -10.91 8.30
C LEU A 9 4.48 -10.57 6.83
N GLY A 10 3.24 -10.66 6.39
CA GLY A 10 2.86 -10.25 5.04
C GLY A 10 2.84 -8.73 4.91
N ALA A 11 3.30 -8.21 3.78
CA ALA A 11 3.24 -6.78 3.51
C ALA A 11 2.80 -6.53 2.08
N ILE A 12 1.92 -5.55 1.91
CA ILE A 12 1.43 -5.10 0.61
C ILE A 12 1.79 -3.62 0.47
N ILE A 13 2.49 -3.29 -0.58
CA ILE A 13 2.92 -1.93 -0.84
C ILE A 13 2.37 -1.48 -2.19
N GLU A 14 1.59 -0.42 -2.18
CA GLU A 14 1.09 0.20 -3.41
C GLU A 14 1.72 1.59 -3.54
N ILE A 15 2.36 1.84 -4.66
CA ILE A 15 3.10 3.08 -4.91
C ILE A 15 2.39 3.86 -6.02
N LYS A 16 2.12 5.13 -5.77
CA LYS A 16 1.51 6.02 -6.74
C LYS A 16 2.32 7.31 -6.87
N TYR A 17 2.33 7.85 -8.07
CA TYR A 17 2.90 9.16 -8.34
C TYR A 17 1.81 10.22 -8.20
N ALA A 18 2.12 11.28 -7.43
CA ALA A 18 1.23 12.41 -7.28
C ALA A 18 1.71 13.55 -8.20
N PRO A 19 0.83 14.11 -9.05
CA PRO A 19 1.25 15.14 -10.00
C PRO A 19 1.63 16.46 -9.33
N THR A 20 1.14 16.72 -8.12
CA THR A 20 1.46 17.92 -7.37
C THR A 20 1.75 17.55 -5.91
N PHE A 21 2.44 18.45 -5.22
CA PHE A 21 2.68 18.29 -3.79
C PHE A 21 1.36 18.17 -3.00
N ARG A 22 0.36 18.93 -3.40
CA ARG A 22 -0.94 18.93 -2.71
C ARG A 22 -1.71 17.63 -2.90
N ALA A 23 -1.40 16.87 -3.95
CA ALA A 23 -2.08 15.62 -4.25
C ALA A 23 -1.47 14.42 -3.53
N LEU A 24 -0.42 14.60 -2.73
CA LEU A 24 0.21 13.48 -2.02
C LEU A 24 -0.75 12.75 -1.09
N ASP A 25 -1.51 13.48 -0.28
CA ASP A 25 -2.46 12.87 0.65
C ASP A 25 -3.51 12.05 -0.09
N GLU A 26 -4.08 12.64 -1.13
CA GLU A 26 -5.10 11.97 -1.93
C GLU A 26 -4.53 10.72 -2.63
N ALA A 27 -3.31 10.81 -3.13
CA ALA A 27 -2.67 9.67 -3.78
C ALA A 27 -2.44 8.52 -2.78
N CYS A 28 -2.05 8.82 -1.54
CA CYS A 28 -1.93 7.82 -0.48
C CYS A 28 -3.27 7.16 -0.18
N ILE A 29 -4.33 7.95 -0.08
CA ILE A 29 -5.67 7.45 0.17
C ILE A 29 -6.13 6.52 -0.95
N LYS A 30 -5.87 6.92 -2.19
CA LYS A 30 -6.20 6.09 -3.36
C LYS A 30 -5.39 4.80 -3.39
N ALA A 31 -4.11 4.87 -3.03
CA ALA A 31 -3.27 3.67 -2.96
C ALA A 31 -3.82 2.68 -1.94
N MET A 32 -4.19 3.15 -0.74
CA MET A 32 -4.76 2.30 0.29
C MET A 32 -6.11 1.73 -0.12
N ALA A 33 -6.96 2.56 -0.72
CA ALA A 33 -8.27 2.12 -1.22
C ALA A 33 -8.11 1.04 -2.28
N GLN A 34 -7.12 1.15 -3.15
CA GLN A 34 -6.85 0.16 -4.18
C GLN A 34 -6.39 -1.17 -3.58
N ILE A 35 -5.55 -1.14 -2.55
CA ILE A 35 -5.16 -2.35 -1.84
C ILE A 35 -6.39 -3.07 -1.31
N LYS A 36 -7.28 -2.34 -0.65
CA LYS A 36 -8.50 -2.92 -0.07
C LYS A 36 -9.48 -3.42 -1.14
N ALA A 37 -9.67 -2.64 -2.19
CA ALA A 37 -10.62 -2.98 -3.25
C ALA A 37 -10.21 -4.22 -4.04
N ARG A 38 -8.92 -4.40 -4.27
CA ARG A 38 -8.39 -5.53 -5.02
C ARG A 38 -8.09 -6.75 -4.16
N ARG A 39 -8.25 -6.63 -2.85
CA ARG A 39 -8.15 -7.71 -1.88
C ARG A 39 -6.85 -8.50 -2.01
N TYR A 40 -5.73 -7.79 -2.15
CA TYR A 40 -4.42 -8.41 -2.24
C TYR A 40 -4.06 -9.25 -1.01
N ASP A 41 -4.70 -8.95 0.14
CA ASP A 41 -4.49 -9.68 1.38
C ASP A 41 -4.98 -11.13 1.31
N GLU A 42 -5.96 -11.45 0.45
CA GLU A 42 -6.48 -12.82 0.36
C GLU A 42 -5.41 -13.83 0.00
N ARG A 43 -4.53 -13.48 -0.93
CA ARG A 43 -3.44 -14.36 -1.34
C ARG A 43 -2.52 -14.66 -0.15
N LEU A 44 -2.15 -13.63 0.60
CA LEU A 44 -1.28 -13.78 1.75
C LEU A 44 -1.95 -14.59 2.86
N ARG A 45 -3.24 -14.37 3.08
CA ARG A 45 -4.01 -15.15 4.07
C ARG A 45 -4.10 -16.61 3.68
N ASN A 46 -4.29 -16.90 2.39
CA ASN A 46 -4.34 -18.27 1.89
C ASN A 46 -3.00 -18.99 2.07
N GLU A 47 -1.91 -18.26 2.15
CA GLU A 47 -0.58 -18.79 2.43
C GLU A 47 -0.29 -18.92 3.92
N GLY A 48 -1.27 -18.63 4.79
CA GLY A 48 -1.14 -18.74 6.24
C GLY A 48 -0.62 -17.49 6.93
N ARG A 49 -0.58 -16.36 6.24
CA ARG A 49 -0.16 -15.08 6.82
C ARG A 49 -1.31 -14.50 7.63
N GLU A 50 -1.11 -14.29 8.92
CA GLU A 50 -2.14 -13.72 9.79
C GLU A 50 -1.97 -12.21 9.96
N ASP A 51 -0.72 -11.75 10.09
CA ASP A 51 -0.41 -10.34 10.22
C ASP A 51 -0.08 -9.76 8.86
N ILE A 52 -0.94 -8.89 8.36
CA ILE A 52 -0.77 -8.28 7.04
C ILE A 52 -0.77 -6.76 7.21
N LEU A 53 0.30 -6.12 6.77
CA LEU A 53 0.44 -4.68 6.78
C LEU A 53 0.27 -4.13 5.36
N ALA A 54 -0.49 -3.06 5.23
CA ALA A 54 -0.67 -2.38 3.96
C ALA A 54 -0.04 -1.00 4.02
N TYR A 55 0.75 -0.67 3.00
CA TYR A 55 1.42 0.62 2.87
C TYR A 55 0.96 1.28 1.58
N GLY A 56 0.38 2.47 1.72
CA GLY A 56 0.12 3.34 0.58
C GLY A 56 1.21 4.40 0.54
N ILE A 57 1.94 4.47 -0.56
CA ILE A 57 3.07 5.38 -0.71
C ILE A 57 2.81 6.28 -1.92
N ALA A 58 2.95 7.58 -1.73
CA ALA A 58 2.82 8.55 -2.81
C ALA A 58 4.10 9.35 -2.95
N PHE A 59 4.48 9.63 -4.19
CA PHE A 59 5.67 10.41 -4.51
C PHE A 59 5.30 11.62 -5.34
N ASN A 60 5.95 12.73 -5.04
CA ASN A 60 5.99 13.90 -5.91
C ASN A 60 7.41 14.44 -5.88
N ARG A 61 8.16 14.18 -6.96
CA ARG A 61 9.58 14.56 -7.06
C ARG A 61 10.39 14.02 -5.89
N LYS A 62 10.88 14.90 -5.00
CA LYS A 62 11.71 14.54 -3.86
C LYS A 62 10.90 14.27 -2.59
N ARG A 63 9.60 14.42 -2.66
CA ARG A 63 8.72 14.24 -1.50
C ARG A 63 8.00 12.93 -1.59
N CYS A 64 7.78 12.31 -0.45
CA CYS A 64 6.93 11.14 -0.39
C CYS A 64 6.09 11.18 0.87
N LYS A 65 4.96 10.49 0.82
CA LYS A 65 4.09 10.30 1.95
C LYS A 65 3.73 8.83 2.05
N VAL A 66 3.65 8.34 3.28
CA VAL A 66 3.35 6.93 3.54
C VAL A 66 2.20 6.86 4.53
N VAL A 67 1.22 6.02 4.22
CA VAL A 67 0.20 5.61 5.19
C VAL A 67 0.29 4.11 5.36
N CYS A 68 0.03 3.63 6.57
CA CYS A 68 0.13 2.23 6.91
C CYS A 68 -1.11 1.78 7.67
N GLU A 69 -1.63 0.61 7.32
CA GLU A 69 -2.72 0.00 8.05
C GLU A 69 -2.46 -1.49 8.23
N ARG A 70 -2.90 -2.01 9.34
CA ARG A 70 -2.98 -3.45 9.54
C ARG A 70 -4.32 -3.94 9.01
N LEU A 71 -4.28 -4.93 8.15
CA LEU A 71 -5.49 -5.50 7.56
C LEU A 71 -6.02 -6.69 8.36
#